data_dfc208b87fa4bbc43a4007fff4ca206a
#
_entry.id   dfc208b87fa4bbc43a4007fff4ca206a
#
_cell.length_a   1.000
_cell.length_b   1.000
_cell.length_c   1.000
_cell.angle_alpha   90.00
_cell.angle_beta   90.00
_cell.angle_gamma   90.00
#
_symmetry.space_group_name_H-M   'P 1'
#
loop_
_entity.id
_entity.type
_entity.pdbx_description
1 polymer ?
#
loop_
_entity_poly.entity_id
_entity_poly.type
_entity_poly.pdbx_seq_one_letter_code
_entity_poly.pdbx_strand_id
1 'polypeptide(L)'
;MWRFFAAEYSYCKELVDFFRLRKRMSEPHFQIFTGNTQDGTDIELIITGASGVKAAMAAGYVMAGKSVGDDDVCVCVEPSLSVKASTFKEKSAICVEIHDMSSDRYFYPDICPVHDYEEYSSHSELFAALYESLVCFFKQHQLVFFKCADGWIGSFADFMKIFQKNNCGRHPFHHVYIERKLAENYDVDNVLKKLPGSRIVWINHYKDVFNRKNQSLEIQKKSPALILAKKEGQLIYSGSKECQDFGNDNFYYTSCMMNCLFDCEYCYLQGMYPSADVVLFMNLEDIFNEVVRMLTVHPVYLCVSYDTDLIALENITGYCRRWIEFSADKKGLTIELRTKAQLPENLFLNLDKKECENIIFAFTLSTDMVQLSYEHNTPSVRSRIDSAKRAIQKGLNVRLCFDPLLVENDLEGQKTAYRELVDRLFEYADSGSVYDVSLGEFRVPCDYMKRMRKRRPGSSLLAYPFEIENGSFCCGEAGEELADYVEECLERYLPQEKIYRWRQ
;
A
#
# COMPACT_ATOMS: atom_id res chain seq x y z
N MET A 1 -8.01 -20.67 -21.17
CA MET A 1 -6.58 -20.42 -20.87
C MET A 1 -6.32 -18.93 -20.80
N TRP A 2 -5.49 -18.48 -19.88
CA TRP A 2 -5.08 -17.08 -19.79
C TRP A 2 -3.64 -16.93 -20.28
N ARG A 3 -3.41 -16.06 -21.25
CA ARG A 3 -2.08 -15.75 -21.78
C ARG A 3 -1.72 -14.31 -21.48
N PHE A 4 -0.61 -14.11 -20.81
CA PHE A 4 -0.05 -12.81 -20.51
C PHE A 4 1.20 -12.61 -21.38
N PHE A 5 1.29 -11.45 -22.00
CA PHE A 5 2.45 -11.03 -22.76
C PHE A 5 3.08 -9.81 -22.07
N ALA A 6 4.32 -9.88 -21.72
CA ALA A 6 5.03 -8.80 -21.05
C ALA A 6 6.39 -8.53 -21.70
N ALA A 7 6.76 -7.26 -21.80
CA ALA A 7 8.04 -6.86 -22.39
C ALA A 7 9.23 -7.39 -21.59
N GLU A 8 9.16 -7.29 -20.27
CA GLU A 8 10.22 -7.70 -19.34
C GLU A 8 9.69 -8.50 -18.17
N TYR A 9 10.53 -9.41 -17.67
CA TYR A 9 10.21 -10.21 -16.49
C TYR A 9 9.96 -9.36 -15.23
N SER A 10 10.67 -8.24 -15.10
CA SER A 10 10.54 -7.31 -13.98
C SER A 10 9.11 -6.80 -13.79
N TYR A 11 8.38 -6.57 -14.88
CA TYR A 11 6.99 -6.08 -14.84
C TYR A 11 5.96 -7.12 -14.42
N CYS A 12 6.30 -8.40 -14.50
CA CYS A 12 5.38 -9.50 -14.25
C CYS A 12 5.86 -10.50 -13.19
N LYS A 13 6.92 -10.16 -12.47
CA LYS A 13 7.46 -11.01 -11.39
C LYS A 13 6.39 -11.37 -10.37
N GLU A 14 5.55 -10.40 -9.98
CA GLU A 14 4.45 -10.62 -9.03
C GLU A 14 3.41 -11.62 -9.55
N LEU A 15 3.15 -11.64 -10.86
CA LEU A 15 2.28 -12.65 -11.49
C LEU A 15 2.90 -14.04 -11.39
N VAL A 16 4.19 -14.15 -11.66
CA VAL A 16 4.92 -15.43 -11.55
C VAL A 16 4.86 -15.95 -10.12
N ASP A 17 5.10 -15.06 -9.14
CA ASP A 17 5.09 -15.41 -7.73
C ASP A 17 3.67 -15.75 -7.24
N PHE A 18 2.68 -14.96 -7.64
CA PHE A 18 1.28 -15.15 -7.23
C PHE A 18 0.68 -16.46 -7.74
N PHE A 19 0.79 -16.74 -9.04
CA PHE A 19 0.30 -17.98 -9.63
C PHE A 19 1.31 -19.13 -9.55
N ARG A 20 2.49 -18.91 -8.93
CA ARG A 20 3.58 -19.89 -8.81
C ARG A 20 3.96 -20.47 -10.16
N LEU A 21 4.03 -19.62 -11.18
CA LEU A 21 4.35 -20.05 -12.53
C LEU A 21 5.77 -20.61 -12.60
N ARG A 22 5.94 -21.66 -13.40
CA ARG A 22 7.25 -22.29 -13.62
C ARG A 22 7.74 -22.01 -15.02
N LYS A 23 9.02 -21.66 -15.14
CA LYS A 23 9.65 -21.42 -16.44
C LYS A 23 9.70 -22.72 -17.25
N ARG A 24 9.20 -22.65 -18.50
CA ARG A 24 9.31 -23.76 -19.45
C ARG A 24 10.72 -23.75 -20.05
N MET A 25 11.50 -24.79 -19.80
CA MET A 25 12.92 -24.86 -20.20
C MET A 25 13.12 -25.21 -21.68
N SER A 26 12.09 -25.70 -22.37
CA SER A 26 12.18 -26.21 -23.74
C SER A 26 11.89 -25.18 -24.84
N GLU A 27 11.62 -23.92 -24.47
CA GLU A 27 11.27 -22.88 -25.45
C GLU A 27 12.50 -22.07 -25.88
N PRO A 28 12.90 -22.16 -27.17
CA PRO A 28 14.14 -21.54 -27.62
C PRO A 28 14.03 -20.04 -27.93
N HIS A 29 12.83 -19.51 -28.16
CA HIS A 29 12.64 -18.16 -28.69
C HIS A 29 12.17 -17.13 -27.67
N PHE A 30 11.34 -17.55 -26.70
CA PHE A 30 10.80 -16.67 -25.67
C PHE A 30 10.89 -17.32 -24.28
N GLN A 31 10.95 -16.51 -23.24
CA GLN A 31 10.80 -17.04 -21.88
C GLN A 31 9.31 -17.23 -21.63
N ILE A 32 8.88 -18.47 -21.46
CA ILE A 32 7.51 -18.81 -21.15
C ILE A 32 7.43 -19.41 -19.75
N PHE A 33 6.51 -18.89 -18.95
CA PHE A 33 6.19 -19.42 -17.63
C PHE A 33 4.76 -19.98 -17.67
N THR A 34 4.54 -21.11 -17.06
CA THR A 34 3.23 -21.80 -17.08
C THR A 34 2.81 -22.21 -15.68
N GLY A 35 1.52 -22.24 -15.44
CA GLY A 35 0.88 -22.69 -14.20
C GLY A 35 -0.63 -22.71 -14.35
N ASN A 36 -1.32 -22.82 -13.22
CA ASN A 36 -2.77 -22.83 -13.18
C ASN A 36 -3.29 -21.88 -12.13
N THR A 37 -4.48 -21.35 -12.37
CA THR A 37 -5.29 -20.72 -11.34
C THR A 37 -5.79 -21.78 -10.34
N GLN A 38 -6.42 -21.35 -9.27
CA GLN A 38 -6.94 -22.29 -8.25
C GLN A 38 -8.18 -23.04 -8.71
N ASP A 39 -8.93 -22.47 -9.65
CA ASP A 39 -10.07 -23.12 -10.33
C ASP A 39 -9.63 -24.03 -11.46
N GLY A 40 -8.31 -24.20 -11.67
CA GLY A 40 -7.73 -25.10 -12.66
C GLY A 40 -7.56 -24.49 -14.05
N THR A 41 -7.82 -23.20 -14.24
CA THR A 41 -7.59 -22.53 -15.53
C THR A 41 -6.09 -22.41 -15.81
N ASP A 42 -5.66 -22.84 -16.99
CA ASP A 42 -4.26 -22.75 -17.43
C ASP A 42 -3.82 -21.30 -17.63
N ILE A 43 -2.59 -21.00 -17.19
CA ILE A 43 -1.94 -19.69 -17.36
C ILE A 43 -0.63 -19.88 -18.12
N GLU A 44 -0.40 -19.04 -19.12
CA GLU A 44 0.90 -18.84 -19.77
C GLU A 44 1.30 -17.36 -19.67
N LEU A 45 2.53 -17.11 -19.26
CA LEU A 45 3.17 -15.79 -19.30
C LEU A 45 4.34 -15.83 -20.26
N ILE A 46 4.33 -14.97 -21.25
CA ILE A 46 5.32 -14.90 -22.32
C ILE A 46 6.09 -13.59 -22.21
N ILE A 47 7.41 -13.67 -22.07
CA ILE A 47 8.29 -12.48 -22.06
C ILE A 47 8.70 -12.20 -23.49
N THR A 48 8.22 -11.08 -24.04
CA THR A 48 8.34 -10.77 -25.46
C THR A 48 9.61 -9.97 -25.81
N GLY A 49 10.16 -9.24 -24.85
CA GLY A 49 11.20 -8.24 -25.07
C GLY A 49 10.64 -6.86 -25.46
N ALA A 50 11.38 -5.82 -25.21
CA ALA A 50 10.95 -4.42 -25.30
C ALA A 50 10.87 -3.93 -26.77
N SER A 51 9.89 -4.38 -27.53
CA SER A 51 9.45 -3.71 -28.78
C SER A 51 8.12 -4.30 -29.26
N GLY A 52 7.24 -3.45 -29.81
CA GLY A 52 5.96 -3.89 -30.39
C GLY A 52 6.11 -4.97 -31.46
N VAL A 53 7.21 -4.95 -32.22
CA VAL A 53 7.53 -6.00 -33.20
C VAL A 53 7.78 -7.34 -32.53
N LYS A 54 8.53 -7.36 -31.42
CA LYS A 54 8.79 -8.59 -30.64
C LYS A 54 7.53 -9.11 -29.97
N ALA A 55 6.68 -8.24 -29.45
CA ALA A 55 5.40 -8.60 -28.88
C ALA A 55 4.49 -9.23 -29.95
N ALA A 56 4.39 -8.63 -31.14
CA ALA A 56 3.63 -9.17 -32.25
C ALA A 56 4.20 -10.54 -32.74
N MET A 57 5.52 -10.69 -32.77
CA MET A 57 6.16 -11.96 -33.11
C MET A 57 5.89 -13.04 -32.07
N ALA A 58 5.93 -12.70 -30.78
CA ALA A 58 5.65 -13.63 -29.70
C ALA A 58 4.18 -14.07 -29.73
N ALA A 59 3.25 -13.14 -29.93
CA ALA A 59 1.84 -13.45 -30.08
C ALA A 59 1.59 -14.36 -31.30
N GLY A 60 2.18 -14.03 -32.46
CA GLY A 60 2.12 -14.83 -33.65
C GLY A 60 2.70 -16.24 -33.49
N TYR A 61 3.84 -16.36 -32.79
CA TYR A 61 4.48 -17.65 -32.49
C TYR A 61 3.59 -18.56 -31.62
N VAL A 62 3.04 -17.99 -30.56
CA VAL A 62 2.16 -18.74 -29.63
C VAL A 62 0.85 -19.15 -30.31
N MET A 63 0.29 -18.29 -31.16
CA MET A 63 -0.96 -18.57 -31.88
C MET A 63 -0.79 -19.52 -33.05
N ALA A 64 0.35 -19.51 -33.71
CA ALA A 64 0.62 -20.43 -34.82
C ALA A 64 0.81 -21.90 -34.36
N GLY A 65 1.23 -22.10 -33.13
CA GLY A 65 1.52 -23.43 -32.56
C GLY A 65 0.37 -24.11 -31.82
N LYS A 66 -0.75 -23.42 -31.60
CA LYS A 66 -1.87 -23.92 -30.77
C LYS A 66 -3.22 -23.45 -31.29
N SER A 67 -4.24 -24.30 -31.17
CA SER A 67 -5.62 -23.86 -31.35
C SER A 67 -6.00 -22.90 -30.21
N VAL A 68 -6.32 -21.68 -30.57
CA VAL A 68 -6.90 -20.71 -29.63
C VAL A 68 -8.40 -21.03 -29.55
N GLY A 69 -8.86 -21.43 -28.37
CA GLY A 69 -10.29 -21.68 -28.11
C GLY A 69 -11.06 -20.37 -27.92
N ASP A 70 -12.37 -20.43 -28.12
CA ASP A 70 -13.27 -19.26 -27.97
C ASP A 70 -13.23 -18.64 -26.52
N ASP A 71 -12.77 -19.39 -25.54
CA ASP A 71 -12.66 -18.98 -24.11
C ASP A 71 -11.24 -18.53 -23.71
N ASP A 72 -10.32 -18.42 -24.66
CA ASP A 72 -8.95 -18.03 -24.35
C ASP A 72 -8.85 -16.50 -24.19
N VAL A 73 -8.26 -16.04 -23.08
CA VAL A 73 -8.03 -14.63 -22.76
C VAL A 73 -6.56 -14.30 -22.95
N CYS A 74 -6.26 -13.33 -23.81
CA CYS A 74 -4.91 -12.80 -24.00
C CYS A 74 -4.81 -11.39 -23.41
N VAL A 75 -3.84 -11.17 -22.53
CA VAL A 75 -3.61 -9.89 -21.86
C VAL A 75 -2.19 -9.43 -22.19
N CYS A 76 -2.06 -8.28 -22.85
CA CYS A 76 -0.76 -7.62 -23.05
C CYS A 76 -0.49 -6.65 -21.91
N VAL A 77 0.69 -6.78 -21.30
CA VAL A 77 1.14 -5.97 -20.18
C VAL A 77 2.39 -5.22 -20.63
N GLU A 78 2.22 -3.99 -21.10
CA GLU A 78 3.36 -3.13 -21.46
C GLU A 78 3.14 -1.69 -20.99
N PRO A 79 4.15 -1.06 -20.37
CA PRO A 79 4.01 0.32 -19.90
C PRO A 79 4.20 1.40 -20.98
N SER A 80 4.51 1.05 -22.24
CA SER A 80 4.87 2.09 -23.24
C SER A 80 4.81 1.72 -24.73
N LEU A 81 4.13 0.66 -25.15
CA LEU A 81 4.16 0.28 -26.57
C LEU A 81 2.80 -0.14 -27.10
N SER A 82 2.33 0.57 -28.15
CA SER A 82 1.12 0.25 -28.88
C SER A 82 1.27 -1.06 -29.66
N VAL A 83 0.53 -2.08 -29.27
CA VAL A 83 0.32 -3.28 -30.08
C VAL A 83 -0.94 -3.06 -30.91
N LYS A 84 -0.82 -2.89 -32.22
CA LYS A 84 -1.99 -2.82 -33.09
C LYS A 84 -2.77 -4.13 -33.05
N ALA A 85 -4.05 -4.06 -32.73
CA ALA A 85 -4.96 -5.19 -32.60
C ALA A 85 -5.18 -6.00 -33.89
N SER A 86 -4.68 -5.56 -35.04
CA SER A 86 -4.85 -6.21 -36.35
C SER A 86 -4.28 -7.64 -36.44
N THR A 87 -3.61 -8.14 -35.42
CA THR A 87 -3.03 -9.47 -35.35
C THR A 87 -3.85 -10.48 -34.53
N PHE A 88 -4.91 -10.06 -33.87
CA PHE A 88 -5.72 -10.96 -33.04
C PHE A 88 -7.06 -11.23 -33.72
N LYS A 89 -7.46 -12.50 -33.75
CA LYS A 89 -8.82 -12.87 -34.21
C LYS A 89 -9.83 -12.37 -33.17
N GLU A 90 -10.92 -11.78 -33.65
CA GLU A 90 -12.06 -11.37 -32.86
C GLU A 90 -12.40 -12.44 -31.81
N LYS A 91 -12.51 -12.04 -30.55
CA LYS A 91 -13.00 -12.80 -29.38
C LYS A 91 -11.98 -13.36 -28.40
N SER A 92 -10.69 -13.44 -28.68
CA SER A 92 -9.74 -14.12 -27.80
C SER A 92 -8.66 -13.23 -27.17
N ALA A 93 -8.63 -11.93 -27.46
CA ALA A 93 -7.56 -11.06 -26.97
C ALA A 93 -8.11 -9.79 -26.32
N ILE A 94 -7.67 -9.54 -25.10
CA ILE A 94 -7.78 -8.24 -24.43
C ILE A 94 -6.40 -7.63 -24.47
N CYS A 95 -6.20 -6.60 -25.28
CA CYS A 95 -5.03 -5.74 -25.18
C CYS A 95 -5.38 -4.59 -24.26
N VAL A 96 -4.82 -4.60 -23.07
CA VAL A 96 -4.87 -3.44 -22.18
C VAL A 96 -3.60 -2.67 -22.43
N GLU A 97 -3.69 -1.61 -23.22
CA GLU A 97 -2.57 -0.74 -23.40
C GLU A 97 -2.69 0.49 -22.52
N ILE A 98 -1.55 0.89 -22.10
CA ILE A 98 -1.32 1.90 -21.12
C ILE A 98 -0.51 3.00 -21.78
N HIS A 99 -0.84 4.18 -21.41
CA HIS A 99 -0.29 5.48 -21.73
C HIS A 99 1.12 5.51 -22.34
N ASP A 100 1.26 6.07 -23.51
CA ASP A 100 2.53 6.55 -24.02
C ASP A 100 2.88 7.86 -23.31
N MET A 101 3.72 7.77 -22.30
CA MET A 101 4.19 8.93 -21.52
C MET A 101 4.92 9.97 -22.37
N SER A 102 5.44 9.57 -23.54
CA SER A 102 6.21 10.46 -24.40
C SER A 102 5.36 11.37 -25.28
N SER A 103 4.15 10.95 -25.64
CA SER A 103 3.25 11.69 -26.52
C SER A 103 1.97 12.19 -25.82
N ASP A 104 1.76 11.84 -24.57
CA ASP A 104 0.54 12.10 -23.81
C ASP A 104 -0.75 11.65 -24.54
N ARG A 105 -0.64 10.56 -25.29
CA ARG A 105 -1.72 9.99 -26.10
C ARG A 105 -2.00 8.57 -25.65
N TYR A 106 -3.27 8.21 -25.79
CA TYR A 106 -3.78 6.89 -25.44
C TYR A 106 -4.24 6.19 -26.70
N PHE A 107 -3.79 4.96 -26.87
CA PHE A 107 -4.25 4.09 -27.93
C PHE A 107 -4.78 2.82 -27.29
N TYR A 108 -5.95 2.40 -27.65
CA TYR A 108 -6.35 1.05 -27.34
C TYR A 108 -7.02 0.41 -28.56
N PRO A 109 -6.75 -0.86 -28.78
CA PRO A 109 -7.38 -1.59 -29.85
C PRO A 109 -8.83 -1.89 -29.50
N ASP A 110 -9.62 -2.18 -30.49
CA ASP A 110 -10.97 -2.64 -30.34
C ASP A 110 -10.99 -3.96 -29.54
N ILE A 111 -11.51 -3.89 -28.34
CA ILE A 111 -11.62 -5.05 -27.44
C ILE A 111 -13.02 -5.64 -27.51
N CYS A 112 -13.97 -4.91 -28.06
CA CYS A 112 -15.33 -5.31 -28.29
C CYS A 112 -15.62 -5.24 -29.79
N PRO A 113 -16.30 -6.23 -30.39
CA PRO A 113 -16.59 -6.24 -31.83
C PRO A 113 -17.44 -5.05 -32.33
N VAL A 114 -17.70 -4.09 -31.50
CA VAL A 114 -18.53 -2.90 -31.78
C VAL A 114 -17.70 -1.63 -31.99
N HIS A 115 -16.42 -1.64 -31.69
CA HIS A 115 -15.57 -0.45 -31.73
C HIS A 115 -14.37 -0.60 -32.64
N ASP A 116 -14.17 0.38 -33.50
CA ASP A 116 -12.98 0.52 -34.28
C ASP A 116 -11.83 1.07 -33.41
N TYR A 117 -10.62 0.97 -33.92
CA TYR A 117 -9.44 1.47 -33.28
C TYR A 117 -9.50 3.00 -33.16
N GLU A 118 -9.47 3.53 -31.93
CA GLU A 118 -9.61 4.95 -31.66
C GLU A 118 -8.40 5.51 -30.88
N GLU A 119 -8.15 6.79 -31.07
CA GLU A 119 -7.14 7.57 -30.35
C GLU A 119 -7.82 8.51 -29.37
N TYR A 120 -7.40 8.50 -28.11
CA TYR A 120 -7.99 9.33 -27.06
C TYR A 120 -6.99 10.36 -26.55
N SER A 121 -7.50 11.57 -26.28
CA SER A 121 -6.69 12.71 -25.85
C SER A 121 -6.62 12.86 -24.33
N SER A 122 -7.41 12.11 -23.58
CA SER A 122 -7.43 12.17 -22.13
C SER A 122 -7.66 10.82 -21.48
N HIS A 123 -7.15 10.66 -20.26
CA HIS A 123 -7.36 9.46 -19.44
C HIS A 123 -8.83 9.15 -19.18
N SER A 124 -9.65 10.19 -18.95
CA SER A 124 -11.06 10.03 -18.63
C SER A 124 -11.88 9.50 -19.80
N GLU A 125 -11.57 9.96 -21.02
CA GLU A 125 -12.24 9.49 -22.24
C GLU A 125 -11.86 8.07 -22.57
N LEU A 126 -10.55 7.77 -22.58
CA LEU A 126 -10.04 6.42 -22.77
C LEU A 126 -10.67 5.44 -21.75
N PHE A 127 -10.73 5.88 -20.49
CA PHE A 127 -11.28 5.03 -19.44
C PHE A 127 -12.76 4.74 -19.63
N ALA A 128 -13.57 5.75 -19.97
CA ALA A 128 -14.99 5.57 -20.16
C ALA A 128 -15.26 4.55 -21.29
N ALA A 129 -14.59 4.73 -22.43
CA ALA A 129 -14.74 3.85 -23.57
C ALA A 129 -14.20 2.44 -23.28
N LEU A 130 -13.01 2.32 -22.66
CA LEU A 130 -12.43 1.04 -22.26
C LEU A 130 -13.31 0.33 -21.23
N TYR A 131 -13.85 1.08 -20.23
CA TYR A 131 -14.74 0.53 -19.23
C TYR A 131 -15.98 -0.11 -19.85
N GLU A 132 -16.67 0.61 -20.72
CA GLU A 132 -17.91 0.10 -21.36
C GLU A 132 -17.62 -1.12 -22.24
N SER A 133 -16.55 -1.06 -23.02
CA SER A 133 -16.12 -2.17 -23.88
C SER A 133 -15.73 -3.41 -23.07
N LEU A 134 -14.96 -3.25 -22.00
CA LEU A 134 -14.56 -4.34 -21.11
C LEU A 134 -15.76 -4.92 -20.35
N VAL A 135 -16.69 -4.06 -19.86
CA VAL A 135 -17.92 -4.54 -19.19
C VAL A 135 -18.75 -5.39 -20.14
N CYS A 136 -18.89 -4.95 -21.40
CA CYS A 136 -19.61 -5.69 -22.41
C CYS A 136 -18.96 -7.05 -22.69
N PHE A 137 -17.65 -7.04 -22.93
CA PHE A 137 -16.86 -8.24 -23.19
C PHE A 137 -16.95 -9.25 -22.04
N PHE A 138 -16.68 -8.79 -20.80
CA PHE A 138 -16.70 -9.66 -19.62
C PHE A 138 -18.09 -10.23 -19.33
N LYS A 139 -19.17 -9.45 -19.55
CA LYS A 139 -20.54 -9.97 -19.43
C LYS A 139 -20.84 -11.05 -20.45
N GLN A 140 -20.41 -10.88 -21.71
CA GLN A 140 -20.61 -11.87 -22.76
C GLN A 140 -19.87 -13.18 -22.49
N HIS A 141 -18.68 -13.10 -21.90
CA HIS A 141 -17.82 -14.26 -21.61
C HIS A 141 -17.89 -14.75 -20.18
N GLN A 142 -18.85 -14.26 -19.37
CA GLN A 142 -19.02 -14.60 -17.93
C GLN A 142 -17.77 -14.38 -17.08
N LEU A 143 -16.89 -13.46 -17.51
CA LEU A 143 -15.68 -13.11 -16.78
C LEU A 143 -15.96 -12.04 -15.74
N VAL A 144 -15.21 -12.05 -14.63
CA VAL A 144 -15.32 -11.04 -13.58
C VAL A 144 -14.60 -9.77 -14.03
N PHE A 145 -15.34 -8.67 -14.11
CA PHE A 145 -14.82 -7.37 -14.48
C PHE A 145 -14.38 -6.58 -13.23
N PHE A 146 -13.23 -5.95 -13.31
CA PHE A 146 -12.68 -5.17 -12.23
C PHE A 146 -12.76 -3.68 -12.54
N LYS A 147 -13.56 -2.95 -11.78
CA LYS A 147 -13.60 -1.50 -11.83
C LYS A 147 -12.39 -0.94 -11.10
N CYS A 148 -11.51 -0.27 -11.83
CA CYS A 148 -10.49 0.58 -11.22
C CYS A 148 -11.14 1.89 -10.77
N ALA A 149 -10.94 2.29 -9.50
CA ALA A 149 -11.56 3.50 -8.94
C ALA A 149 -11.13 4.77 -9.71
N ASP A 150 -9.93 4.76 -10.25
CA ASP A 150 -9.32 5.91 -10.93
C ASP A 150 -9.56 5.92 -12.44
N GLY A 151 -10.27 4.92 -12.91
CA GLY A 151 -10.48 4.82 -14.32
C GLY A 151 -9.26 4.41 -15.14
N TRP A 152 -8.23 3.89 -14.50
CA TRP A 152 -6.97 3.61 -15.14
C TRP A 152 -6.34 2.30 -14.64
N ILE A 153 -5.92 1.44 -15.56
CA ILE A 153 -5.10 0.28 -15.26
C ILE A 153 -3.66 0.69 -15.52
N GLY A 154 -3.04 1.29 -14.51
CA GLY A 154 -1.76 1.96 -14.67
C GLY A 154 -0.56 1.04 -14.83
N SER A 155 -0.52 -0.05 -14.10
CA SER A 155 0.57 -1.01 -14.17
C SER A 155 0.02 -2.41 -13.92
N PHE A 156 0.82 -3.42 -14.30
CA PHE A 156 0.49 -4.79 -13.96
C PHE A 156 0.35 -4.99 -12.44
N ALA A 157 1.14 -4.27 -11.65
CA ALA A 157 1.02 -4.26 -10.19
C ALA A 157 -0.35 -3.75 -9.74
N ASP A 158 -0.90 -2.73 -10.40
CA ASP A 158 -2.23 -2.21 -10.10
C ASP A 158 -3.33 -3.18 -10.55
N PHE A 159 -3.17 -3.82 -11.70
CA PHE A 159 -4.03 -4.93 -12.14
C PHE A 159 -4.01 -6.08 -11.13
N MET A 160 -2.84 -6.50 -10.65
CA MET A 160 -2.71 -7.55 -9.65
C MET A 160 -3.33 -7.15 -8.30
N LYS A 161 -3.22 -5.90 -7.88
CA LYS A 161 -3.91 -5.38 -6.68
C LYS A 161 -5.43 -5.47 -6.84
N ILE A 162 -5.95 -5.09 -8.02
CA ILE A 162 -7.37 -5.20 -8.36
C ILE A 162 -7.80 -6.66 -8.40
N PHE A 163 -7.01 -7.53 -9.02
CA PHE A 163 -7.25 -8.97 -9.09
C PHE A 163 -7.23 -9.63 -7.71
N GLN A 164 -6.26 -9.27 -6.87
CA GLN A 164 -6.20 -9.71 -5.47
C GLN A 164 -7.39 -9.20 -4.65
N LYS A 165 -7.81 -7.94 -4.86
CA LYS A 165 -8.95 -7.33 -4.17
C LYS A 165 -10.30 -7.96 -4.56
N ASN A 166 -10.43 -8.42 -5.79
CA ASN A 166 -11.69 -8.97 -6.32
C ASN A 166 -11.76 -10.50 -6.28
N ASN A 167 -10.67 -11.19 -6.00
CA ASN A 167 -10.72 -12.57 -5.49
C ASN A 167 -11.22 -12.50 -4.03
N CYS A 168 -12.45 -12.04 -3.90
CA CYS A 168 -13.16 -11.78 -2.66
C CYS A 168 -13.16 -13.05 -1.80
N GLY A 169 -12.42 -13.00 -0.72
CA GLY A 169 -12.22 -14.10 0.22
C GLY A 169 -10.78 -14.30 0.64
N ARG A 170 -9.79 -13.64 -0.01
CA ARG A 170 -8.39 -13.76 0.38
C ARG A 170 -7.91 -12.53 1.13
N HIS A 171 -7.99 -12.64 2.43
CA HIS A 171 -7.19 -11.85 3.35
C HIS A 171 -5.76 -12.46 3.44
N PRO A 172 -4.74 -11.69 3.88
CA PRO A 172 -3.35 -12.16 3.94
C PRO A 172 -3.10 -13.25 5.01
N PHE A 173 -4.07 -13.53 5.88
CA PHE A 173 -3.89 -14.35 7.06
C PHE A 173 -4.33 -15.80 6.85
N HIS A 174 -3.37 -16.72 6.64
CA HIS A 174 -3.65 -18.16 6.57
C HIS A 174 -3.94 -18.79 7.93
N HIS A 175 -3.37 -18.23 8.99
CA HIS A 175 -3.58 -18.69 10.36
C HIS A 175 -4.08 -17.55 11.22
N VAL A 176 -5.08 -17.84 12.03
CA VAL A 176 -5.56 -16.94 13.08
C VAL A 176 -5.37 -17.63 14.42
N TYR A 177 -4.47 -17.09 15.22
CA TYR A 177 -4.26 -17.53 16.60
C TYR A 177 -5.17 -16.73 17.52
N ILE A 178 -5.85 -17.38 18.45
CA ILE A 178 -6.83 -16.74 19.34
C ILE A 178 -6.51 -17.12 20.78
N GLU A 179 -6.33 -16.12 21.64
CA GLU A 179 -6.19 -16.38 23.07
C GLU A 179 -7.49 -16.98 23.64
N ARG A 180 -7.40 -18.10 24.40
CA ARG A 180 -8.55 -18.81 24.98
C ARG A 180 -9.45 -17.92 25.83
N LYS A 181 -8.91 -16.88 26.46
CA LYS A 181 -9.67 -15.89 27.24
C LYS A 181 -10.61 -15.02 26.40
N LEU A 182 -10.53 -15.09 25.06
CA LEU A 182 -11.41 -14.41 24.12
C LEU A 182 -12.53 -15.30 23.57
N ALA A 183 -12.71 -16.53 24.08
CA ALA A 183 -13.65 -17.51 23.52
C ALA A 183 -15.11 -17.02 23.48
N GLU A 184 -15.51 -16.13 24.38
CA GLU A 184 -16.86 -15.55 24.44
C GLU A 184 -16.91 -14.09 23.95
N ASN A 185 -15.87 -13.62 23.26
CA ASN A 185 -15.82 -12.25 22.78
C ASN A 185 -16.50 -12.14 21.41
N TYR A 186 -17.60 -11.38 21.34
CA TYR A 186 -18.39 -11.17 20.13
C TYR A 186 -17.58 -10.52 18.98
N ASP A 187 -16.63 -9.64 19.29
CA ASP A 187 -15.82 -8.98 18.28
C ASP A 187 -14.88 -9.96 17.56
N VAL A 188 -14.48 -11.06 18.21
CA VAL A 188 -13.71 -12.14 17.59
C VAL A 188 -14.50 -12.76 16.42
N ASP A 189 -15.79 -13.06 16.64
CA ASP A 189 -16.64 -13.64 15.59
C ASP A 189 -16.78 -12.68 14.40
N ASN A 190 -16.88 -11.37 14.65
CA ASN A 190 -16.96 -10.37 13.59
C ASN A 190 -15.68 -10.29 12.74
N VAL A 191 -14.52 -10.41 13.36
CA VAL A 191 -13.24 -10.50 12.66
C VAL A 191 -13.16 -11.79 11.86
N LEU A 192 -13.51 -12.94 12.45
CA LEU A 192 -13.43 -14.25 11.78
C LEU A 192 -14.36 -14.37 10.57
N LYS A 193 -15.53 -13.74 10.60
CA LYS A 193 -16.43 -13.67 9.43
C LYS A 193 -15.76 -13.01 8.20
N LYS A 194 -14.79 -12.12 8.43
CA LYS A 194 -14.04 -11.43 7.38
C LYS A 194 -12.77 -12.19 6.95
N LEU A 195 -12.52 -13.35 7.56
CA LEU A 195 -11.34 -14.19 7.34
C LEU A 195 -11.72 -15.62 6.92
N PRO A 196 -12.54 -15.80 5.87
CA PRO A 196 -12.96 -17.13 5.45
C PRO A 196 -11.76 -17.96 4.98
N GLY A 197 -11.72 -19.23 5.39
CA GLY A 197 -10.64 -20.15 5.02
C GLY A 197 -9.38 -20.08 5.88
N SER A 198 -9.29 -19.17 6.84
CA SER A 198 -8.20 -19.16 7.82
C SER A 198 -8.25 -20.38 8.73
N ARG A 199 -7.09 -20.92 9.02
CA ARG A 199 -6.93 -21.97 10.04
C ARG A 199 -6.89 -21.33 11.43
N ILE A 200 -7.88 -21.63 12.26
CA ILE A 200 -7.99 -21.13 13.63
C ILE A 200 -7.19 -22.03 14.57
N VAL A 201 -6.36 -21.39 15.42
CA VAL A 201 -5.54 -22.07 16.44
C VAL A 201 -5.71 -21.36 17.79
N TRP A 202 -6.22 -22.08 18.78
CA TRP A 202 -6.37 -21.56 20.13
C TRP A 202 -5.04 -21.62 20.90
N ILE A 203 -4.66 -20.49 21.50
CA ILE A 203 -3.41 -20.34 22.28
C ILE A 203 -3.70 -19.85 23.70
N ASN A 204 -2.75 -20.00 24.60
CA ASN A 204 -2.90 -19.47 25.96
C ASN A 204 -2.56 -17.99 26.04
N HIS A 205 -1.46 -17.58 25.39
CA HIS A 205 -1.01 -16.19 25.37
C HIS A 205 -0.41 -15.84 24.00
N TYR A 206 -0.64 -14.62 23.50
CA TYR A 206 -0.13 -14.20 22.18
C TYR A 206 1.39 -14.31 22.06
N LYS A 207 2.13 -14.09 23.16
CA LYS A 207 3.60 -14.23 23.18
C LYS A 207 4.09 -15.65 22.91
N ASP A 208 3.25 -16.67 23.10
CA ASP A 208 3.60 -18.06 22.79
C ASP A 208 3.85 -18.28 21.29
N VAL A 209 3.28 -17.43 20.45
CA VAL A 209 3.51 -17.40 19.00
C VAL A 209 4.42 -16.25 18.62
N PHE A 210 4.10 -15.04 19.05
CA PHE A 210 4.78 -13.81 18.65
C PHE A 210 6.25 -13.76 19.05
N ASN A 211 6.61 -14.32 20.23
CA ASN A 211 7.99 -14.33 20.76
C ASN A 211 8.75 -15.62 20.50
N ARG A 212 8.30 -16.45 19.57
CA ARG A 212 9.05 -17.68 19.21
C ARG A 212 10.46 -17.35 18.76
N LYS A 213 11.40 -18.24 19.08
CA LYS A 213 12.78 -18.12 18.60
C LYS A 213 12.88 -18.54 17.13
N ASN A 214 13.91 -18.05 16.43
CA ASN A 214 14.25 -18.44 15.05
C ASN A 214 13.14 -18.17 14.02
N GLN A 215 12.39 -17.09 14.19
CA GLN A 215 11.39 -16.67 13.21
C GLN A 215 12.06 -15.98 12.02
N SER A 216 11.55 -16.23 10.81
CA SER A 216 11.94 -15.53 9.60
C SER A 216 10.88 -14.47 9.28
N LEU A 217 11.25 -13.20 9.43
CA LEU A 217 10.34 -12.09 9.09
C LEU A 217 9.98 -12.09 7.61
N GLU A 218 10.92 -12.42 6.74
CA GLU A 218 10.69 -12.51 5.29
C GLU A 218 9.58 -13.52 4.95
N ILE A 219 9.62 -14.71 5.55
CA ILE A 219 8.58 -15.73 5.35
C ILE A 219 7.25 -15.25 5.93
N GLN A 220 7.26 -14.67 7.13
CA GLN A 220 6.04 -14.15 7.76
C GLN A 220 5.43 -12.97 6.98
N LYS A 221 6.24 -12.08 6.39
CA LYS A 221 5.73 -11.00 5.54
C LYS A 221 5.06 -11.50 4.27
N LYS A 222 5.50 -12.64 3.72
CA LYS A 222 4.83 -13.30 2.57
C LYS A 222 3.52 -14.00 2.96
N SER A 223 3.39 -14.44 4.21
CA SER A 223 2.22 -15.16 4.73
C SER A 223 2.07 -14.91 6.23
N PRO A 224 1.66 -13.69 6.63
CA PRO A 224 1.53 -13.35 8.04
C PRO A 224 0.40 -14.12 8.70
N ALA A 225 0.51 -14.33 10.00
CA ALA A 225 -0.59 -14.77 10.84
C ALA A 225 -1.24 -13.56 11.54
N LEU A 226 -2.53 -13.69 11.84
CA LEU A 226 -3.22 -12.76 12.74
C LEU A 226 -3.33 -13.39 14.12
N ILE A 227 -3.01 -12.63 15.16
CA ILE A 227 -3.10 -13.08 16.54
C ILE A 227 -4.12 -12.19 17.26
N LEU A 228 -5.25 -12.75 17.63
CA LEU A 228 -6.27 -12.09 18.43
C LEU A 228 -5.95 -12.24 19.91
N ALA A 229 -5.73 -11.15 20.61
CA ALA A 229 -5.25 -11.14 21.97
C ALA A 229 -5.99 -10.12 22.84
N LYS A 230 -5.82 -10.21 24.14
CA LYS A 230 -6.24 -9.17 25.11
C LYS A 230 -5.01 -8.40 25.58
N LYS A 231 -5.01 -7.08 25.42
CA LYS A 231 -3.97 -6.21 25.98
C LYS A 231 -4.14 -6.10 27.48
N GLU A 232 -3.05 -6.38 28.19
CA GLU A 232 -3.00 -6.34 29.65
C GLU A 232 -1.89 -5.38 30.09
N GLY A 233 -2.02 -4.85 31.31
CA GLY A 233 -1.06 -3.89 31.87
C GLY A 233 -1.27 -2.46 31.35
N GLN A 234 -0.19 -1.81 30.94
CA GLN A 234 -0.25 -0.44 30.46
C GLN A 234 -0.92 -0.39 29.08
N LEU A 235 -1.94 0.46 28.94
CA LEU A 235 -2.74 0.61 27.72
C LEU A 235 -2.29 1.79 26.88
N ILE A 236 -1.85 2.87 27.51
CA ILE A 236 -1.40 4.13 26.88
C ILE A 236 -0.01 4.45 27.37
N TYR A 237 0.85 4.91 26.49
CA TYR A 237 2.26 5.21 26.73
C TYR A 237 2.55 6.66 26.38
N SER A 238 3.49 7.30 27.08
CA SER A 238 4.02 8.61 26.69
C SER A 238 4.70 8.51 25.33
N GLY A 239 4.58 9.53 24.50
CA GLY A 239 5.19 9.59 23.19
C GLY A 239 6.72 9.45 23.27
N SER A 240 7.30 8.85 22.24
CA SER A 240 8.75 8.72 22.12
C SER A 240 9.40 10.04 21.77
N LYS A 241 10.63 10.25 22.25
CA LYS A 241 11.44 11.43 21.90
C LYS A 241 11.85 11.48 20.42
N GLU A 242 11.86 10.31 19.76
CA GLU A 242 12.13 10.19 18.32
C GLU A 242 10.94 10.60 17.45
N CYS A 243 9.78 10.89 18.05
CA CYS A 243 8.58 11.28 17.33
C CYS A 243 8.31 12.77 17.45
N GLN A 244 7.77 13.36 16.38
CA GLN A 244 7.26 14.72 16.41
C GLN A 244 6.01 14.77 17.29
N ASP A 245 5.99 15.67 18.28
CA ASP A 245 4.87 15.88 19.20
C ASP A 245 3.88 16.97 18.74
N PHE A 246 4.22 17.68 17.67
CA PHE A 246 3.41 18.76 17.09
C PHE A 246 3.06 19.87 18.10
N GLY A 247 3.97 20.12 19.05
CA GLY A 247 3.77 21.12 20.12
C GLY A 247 2.75 20.71 21.17
N ASN A 248 2.48 19.41 21.33
CA ASN A 248 1.56 18.91 22.35
C ASN A 248 2.31 18.39 23.58
N ASP A 249 2.18 19.04 24.72
CA ASP A 249 2.76 18.60 25.99
C ASP A 249 2.26 17.22 26.43
N ASN A 250 1.03 16.87 26.02
CA ASN A 250 0.35 15.64 26.41
C ASN A 250 0.27 14.67 25.22
N PHE A 251 1.43 14.32 24.67
CA PHE A 251 1.60 13.43 23.53
C PHE A 251 1.74 11.97 23.97
N TYR A 252 0.84 11.12 23.48
CA TYR A 252 0.76 9.70 23.84
C TYR A 252 0.60 8.82 22.61
N TYR A 253 0.83 7.52 22.80
CA TYR A 253 0.47 6.49 21.84
C TYR A 253 -0.17 5.28 22.52
N THR A 254 -0.89 4.50 21.73
CA THR A 254 -1.41 3.20 22.14
C THR A 254 -1.18 2.16 21.06
N SER A 255 -0.92 0.93 21.49
CA SER A 255 -0.81 -0.24 20.60
C SER A 255 -2.12 -1.03 20.69
N CYS A 256 -3.14 -0.59 19.97
CA CYS A 256 -4.36 -1.42 19.79
C CYS A 256 -4.13 -2.54 18.77
N MET A 257 -3.08 -2.44 17.99
CA MET A 257 -2.57 -3.47 17.09
C MET A 257 -1.04 -3.37 17.02
N MET A 258 -0.33 -4.48 16.84
CA MET A 258 1.12 -4.52 16.69
C MET A 258 1.48 -5.10 15.32
N ASN A 259 2.53 -4.58 14.73
CA ASN A 259 3.00 -4.84 13.36
C ASN A 259 2.07 -4.33 12.26
N CYS A 260 2.62 -4.25 11.08
CA CYS A 260 2.00 -3.72 9.89
C CYS A 260 2.03 -4.76 8.76
N LEU A 261 1.04 -4.74 7.87
CA LEU A 261 1.03 -5.60 6.68
C LEU A 261 2.07 -5.17 5.64
N PHE A 262 2.42 -3.89 5.61
CA PHE A 262 3.44 -3.38 4.72
C PHE A 262 4.82 -3.87 5.13
N ASP A 263 5.74 -3.91 4.16
CA ASP A 263 7.07 -4.44 4.36
C ASP A 263 8.14 -3.42 3.96
N CYS A 264 8.04 -2.19 4.51
CA CYS A 264 9.03 -1.14 4.28
C CYS A 264 10.39 -1.54 4.88
N GLU A 265 11.47 -1.45 4.09
CA GLU A 265 12.81 -1.87 4.54
C GLU A 265 13.35 -1.05 5.71
N TYR A 266 12.98 0.23 5.77
CA TYR A 266 13.39 1.16 6.82
C TYR A 266 12.51 1.11 8.08
N CYS A 267 11.48 0.26 8.12
CA CYS A 267 10.54 0.24 9.23
C CYS A 267 11.18 -0.24 10.53
N TYR A 268 11.18 0.61 11.54
CA TYR A 268 11.76 0.32 12.86
C TYR A 268 11.08 -0.87 13.57
N LEU A 269 9.84 -1.20 13.20
CA LEU A 269 9.12 -2.36 13.76
C LEU A 269 9.90 -3.67 13.54
N GLN A 270 10.67 -3.76 12.46
CA GLN A 270 11.54 -4.90 12.22
C GLN A 270 12.68 -5.01 13.25
N GLY A 271 13.12 -3.87 13.79
CA GLY A 271 14.07 -3.82 14.89
C GLY A 271 13.41 -4.01 16.27
N MET A 272 12.17 -3.62 16.41
CA MET A 272 11.43 -3.64 17.66
C MET A 272 10.85 -5.03 17.99
N TYR A 273 10.18 -5.66 17.04
CA TYR A 273 9.44 -6.90 17.26
C TYR A 273 10.17 -8.14 16.77
N PRO A 274 10.07 -9.29 17.48
CA PRO A 274 10.72 -10.54 17.09
C PRO A 274 9.99 -11.27 15.96
N SER A 275 8.77 -10.89 15.63
CA SER A 275 7.88 -11.48 14.64
C SER A 275 7.37 -10.43 13.67
N ALA A 276 6.97 -10.84 12.47
CA ALA A 276 6.20 -10.02 11.53
C ALA A 276 4.69 -10.35 11.53
N ASP A 277 4.24 -11.31 12.34
CA ASP A 277 2.83 -11.58 12.55
C ASP A 277 2.12 -10.36 13.15
N VAL A 278 0.86 -10.18 12.82
CA VAL A 278 0.07 -9.05 13.31
C VAL A 278 -0.68 -9.45 14.57
N VAL A 279 -0.59 -8.65 15.62
CA VAL A 279 -1.39 -8.83 16.84
C VAL A 279 -2.49 -7.79 16.88
N LEU A 280 -3.73 -8.22 17.02
CA LEU A 280 -4.90 -7.37 17.20
C LEU A 280 -5.43 -7.54 18.62
N PHE A 281 -5.45 -6.46 19.40
CA PHE A 281 -5.98 -6.48 20.76
C PHE A 281 -7.50 -6.22 20.78
N MET A 282 -8.25 -7.22 21.19
CA MET A 282 -9.71 -7.24 21.08
C MET A 282 -10.45 -6.44 22.17
N ASN A 283 -9.74 -5.91 23.16
CA ASN A 283 -10.30 -5.12 24.26
C ASN A 283 -10.12 -3.61 24.05
N LEU A 284 -10.56 -3.10 22.90
CA LEU A 284 -10.44 -1.69 22.55
C LEU A 284 -11.16 -0.77 23.57
N GLU A 285 -12.28 -1.25 24.15
CA GLU A 285 -13.02 -0.52 25.17
C GLU A 285 -12.21 -0.22 26.43
N ASP A 286 -11.29 -1.12 26.82
CA ASP A 286 -10.41 -0.86 27.95
C ASP A 286 -9.48 0.33 27.66
N ILE A 287 -9.03 0.47 26.41
CA ILE A 287 -8.22 1.61 25.95
C ILE A 287 -9.06 2.89 25.96
N PHE A 288 -10.29 2.83 25.46
CA PHE A 288 -11.22 3.97 25.46
C PHE A 288 -11.48 4.49 26.89
N ASN A 289 -11.71 3.58 27.83
CA ASN A 289 -11.91 3.93 29.23
C ASN A 289 -10.68 4.61 29.83
N GLU A 290 -9.46 4.18 29.48
CA GLU A 290 -8.23 4.82 29.90
C GLU A 290 -8.09 6.23 29.33
N VAL A 291 -8.41 6.44 28.04
CA VAL A 291 -8.43 7.77 27.41
C VAL A 291 -9.42 8.68 28.13
N VAL A 292 -10.63 8.21 28.43
CA VAL A 292 -11.64 9.00 29.16
C VAL A 292 -11.10 9.42 30.51
N ARG A 293 -10.43 8.52 31.23
CA ARG A 293 -9.80 8.84 32.52
C ARG A 293 -8.74 9.93 32.40
N MET A 294 -7.88 9.86 31.37
CA MET A 294 -6.85 10.88 31.14
C MET A 294 -7.46 12.24 30.82
N LEU A 295 -8.53 12.26 30.02
CA LEU A 295 -9.24 13.50 29.64
C LEU A 295 -9.87 14.23 30.85
N THR A 296 -10.07 13.56 31.98
CA THR A 296 -10.51 14.26 33.22
C THR A 296 -9.42 15.10 33.84
N VAL A 297 -8.16 14.93 33.44
CA VAL A 297 -6.98 15.59 34.01
C VAL A 297 -6.42 16.64 33.06
N HIS A 298 -6.29 16.32 31.77
CA HIS A 298 -5.68 17.20 30.75
C HIS A 298 -6.14 16.79 29.33
N PRO A 299 -5.98 17.68 28.32
CA PRO A 299 -6.14 17.31 26.92
C PRO A 299 -5.17 16.18 26.53
N VAL A 300 -5.55 15.37 25.56
CA VAL A 300 -4.78 14.21 25.11
C VAL A 300 -4.59 14.26 23.60
N TYR A 301 -3.35 14.21 23.15
CA TYR A 301 -2.98 13.91 21.78
C TYR A 301 -2.53 12.45 21.70
N LEU A 302 -3.23 11.61 20.90
CA LEU A 302 -3.04 10.17 20.88
C LEU A 302 -2.76 9.62 19.48
N CYS A 303 -1.57 9.07 19.29
CA CYS A 303 -1.25 8.26 18.10
C CYS A 303 -1.77 6.83 18.28
N VAL A 304 -2.76 6.42 17.47
CA VAL A 304 -3.38 5.09 17.57
C VAL A 304 -2.84 4.09 16.55
N SER A 305 -2.05 4.55 15.58
CA SER A 305 -1.38 3.73 14.57
C SER A 305 0.16 3.81 14.69
N TYR A 306 0.66 3.95 15.91
CA TYR A 306 2.09 4.15 16.19
C TYR A 306 2.96 2.96 15.72
N ASP A 307 2.57 1.74 16.05
CA ASP A 307 3.29 0.51 15.73
C ASP A 307 2.53 -0.41 14.76
N THR A 308 1.71 0.21 13.91
CA THR A 308 0.89 -0.46 12.91
C THR A 308 0.41 0.52 11.82
N ASP A 309 -0.35 0.02 10.85
CA ASP A 309 -1.19 0.80 9.94
C ASP A 309 -2.64 0.31 10.08
N LEU A 310 -3.44 1.02 10.88
CA LEU A 310 -4.83 0.64 11.15
C LEU A 310 -5.70 0.72 9.89
N ILE A 311 -5.45 1.70 9.03
CA ILE A 311 -6.24 1.92 7.81
C ILE A 311 -6.05 0.74 6.84
N ALA A 312 -4.83 0.17 6.77
CA ALA A 312 -4.56 -1.00 5.94
C ALA A 312 -5.39 -2.23 6.32
N LEU A 313 -5.83 -2.32 7.58
CA LEU A 313 -6.62 -3.44 8.10
C LEU A 313 -8.06 -3.06 8.47
N GLU A 314 -8.51 -1.85 8.13
CA GLU A 314 -9.84 -1.35 8.50
C GLU A 314 -10.98 -2.28 8.04
N ASN A 315 -10.88 -2.82 6.82
CA ASN A 315 -11.90 -3.75 6.29
C ASN A 315 -12.06 -5.02 7.14
N ILE A 316 -11.03 -5.41 7.89
CA ILE A 316 -11.05 -6.57 8.77
C ILE A 316 -11.43 -6.16 10.19
N THR A 317 -10.81 -5.10 10.70
CA THR A 317 -10.89 -4.74 12.12
C THR A 317 -12.04 -3.79 12.44
N GLY A 318 -12.33 -2.82 11.56
CA GLY A 318 -13.26 -1.71 11.82
C GLY A 318 -12.75 -0.74 12.90
N TYR A 319 -11.44 -0.76 13.21
CA TYR A 319 -10.91 0.02 14.34
C TYR A 319 -10.81 1.50 14.06
N CYS A 320 -10.53 1.91 12.82
CA CYS A 320 -10.55 3.33 12.48
C CYS A 320 -11.95 3.91 12.69
N ARG A 321 -13.00 3.20 12.25
CA ARG A 321 -14.39 3.63 12.47
C ARG A 321 -14.71 3.75 13.95
N ARG A 322 -14.33 2.78 14.77
CA ARG A 322 -14.54 2.81 16.23
C ARG A 322 -13.80 3.97 16.90
N TRP A 323 -12.58 4.30 16.48
CA TRP A 323 -11.84 5.47 16.97
C TRP A 323 -12.52 6.78 16.61
N ILE A 324 -13.04 6.89 15.38
CA ILE A 324 -13.80 8.08 14.92
C ILE A 324 -15.06 8.26 15.76
N GLU A 325 -15.87 7.23 15.89
CA GLU A 325 -17.10 7.25 16.69
C GLU A 325 -16.82 7.58 18.16
N PHE A 326 -15.78 6.98 18.75
CA PHE A 326 -15.39 7.25 20.12
C PHE A 326 -14.96 8.69 20.33
N SER A 327 -14.23 9.30 19.37
CA SER A 327 -13.67 10.64 19.53
C SER A 327 -14.66 11.76 19.28
N ALA A 328 -15.77 11.52 18.57
CA ALA A 328 -16.65 12.54 18.01
C ALA A 328 -17.20 13.53 19.04
N ASP A 329 -17.44 13.10 20.28
CA ASP A 329 -17.95 13.92 21.38
C ASP A 329 -16.91 14.24 22.47
N LYS A 330 -15.65 13.89 22.29
CA LYS A 330 -14.59 14.03 23.31
C LYS A 330 -13.82 15.33 23.16
N LYS A 331 -14.21 16.33 23.95
CA LYS A 331 -13.48 17.60 24.00
C LYS A 331 -12.07 17.38 24.58
N GLY A 332 -11.08 18.01 23.94
CA GLY A 332 -9.68 17.92 24.35
C GLY A 332 -8.97 16.63 23.92
N LEU A 333 -9.61 15.78 23.11
CA LEU A 333 -8.98 14.64 22.48
C LEU A 333 -8.60 14.98 21.05
N THR A 334 -7.38 14.65 20.65
CA THR A 334 -6.92 14.65 19.26
C THR A 334 -6.35 13.26 18.97
N ILE A 335 -6.79 12.64 17.89
CA ILE A 335 -6.33 11.31 17.47
C ILE A 335 -5.63 11.41 16.14
N GLU A 336 -4.42 10.85 16.04
CA GLU A 336 -3.70 10.69 14.79
C GLU A 336 -3.83 9.27 14.25
N LEU A 337 -4.32 9.15 13.01
CA LEU A 337 -4.34 7.95 12.20
C LEU A 337 -3.28 8.08 11.09
N ARG A 338 -2.06 7.62 11.35
CA ARG A 338 -0.96 7.65 10.38
C ARG A 338 -1.00 6.42 9.48
N THR A 339 -0.83 6.62 8.16
CA THR A 339 -1.01 5.55 7.18
C THR A 339 -0.17 5.73 5.92
N LYS A 340 0.16 4.61 5.29
CA LYS A 340 0.58 4.49 3.88
C LYS A 340 -0.53 3.86 3.01
N ALA A 341 -1.65 3.48 3.62
CA ALA A 341 -2.79 2.92 2.91
C ALA A 341 -3.65 4.00 2.24
N GLN A 342 -4.47 3.57 1.31
CA GLN A 342 -5.62 4.36 0.87
C GLN A 342 -6.76 4.22 1.89
N LEU A 343 -7.56 5.26 2.07
CA LEU A 343 -8.80 5.14 2.83
C LEU A 343 -9.73 4.15 2.11
N PRO A 344 -10.15 3.06 2.78
CA PRO A 344 -11.12 2.13 2.20
C PRO A 344 -12.41 2.84 1.82
N GLU A 345 -12.97 2.52 0.65
CA GLU A 345 -14.13 3.22 0.11
C GLU A 345 -15.35 3.16 1.04
N ASN A 346 -15.57 2.00 1.67
CA ASN A 346 -16.64 1.81 2.65
C ASN A 346 -16.47 2.68 3.90
N LEU A 347 -15.24 2.92 4.35
CA LEU A 347 -14.96 3.89 5.41
C LEU A 347 -15.17 5.31 4.88
N PHE A 348 -14.49 5.67 3.77
CA PHE A 348 -14.46 7.02 3.24
C PHE A 348 -15.84 7.59 2.93
N LEU A 349 -16.72 6.80 2.31
CA LEU A 349 -18.08 7.25 1.96
C LEU A 349 -18.91 7.64 3.20
N ASN A 350 -18.69 6.94 4.31
CA ASN A 350 -19.41 7.13 5.56
C ASN A 350 -18.72 8.09 6.55
N LEU A 351 -17.61 8.75 6.17
CA LEU A 351 -17.02 9.78 7.01
C LEU A 351 -17.85 11.06 6.95
N ASP A 352 -18.09 11.63 8.11
CA ASP A 352 -18.68 12.97 8.27
C ASP A 352 -17.65 13.91 8.88
N LYS A 353 -17.57 15.16 8.37
CA LYS A 353 -16.59 16.15 8.84
C LYS A 353 -16.72 16.41 10.34
N LYS A 354 -17.93 16.50 10.85
CA LYS A 354 -18.20 16.79 12.27
C LYS A 354 -17.77 15.63 13.17
N GLU A 355 -18.03 14.38 12.75
CA GLU A 355 -17.57 13.21 13.47
C GLU A 355 -16.05 13.11 13.50
N CYS A 356 -15.37 13.65 12.49
CA CYS A 356 -13.92 13.59 12.32
C CYS A 356 -13.18 14.84 12.85
N GLU A 357 -13.84 15.77 13.53
CA GLU A 357 -13.19 17.00 14.04
C GLU A 357 -11.96 16.72 14.92
N ASN A 358 -11.99 15.63 15.67
CA ASN A 358 -10.91 15.20 16.56
C ASN A 358 -9.91 14.22 15.90
N ILE A 359 -10.06 13.93 14.61
CA ILE A 359 -9.22 12.98 13.89
C ILE A 359 -8.29 13.72 12.92
N ILE A 360 -7.02 13.38 12.95
CA ILE A 360 -6.02 13.76 11.93
C ILE A 360 -5.69 12.53 11.10
N PHE A 361 -6.00 12.57 9.81
CA PHE A 361 -5.58 11.56 8.85
C PHE A 361 -4.20 11.91 8.33
N ALA A 362 -3.17 11.21 8.80
CA ALA A 362 -1.77 11.50 8.53
C ALA A 362 -1.24 10.57 7.42
N PHE A 363 -1.18 11.08 6.19
CA PHE A 363 -0.70 10.31 5.03
C PHE A 363 0.82 10.40 4.90
N THR A 364 1.51 9.26 5.01
CA THR A 364 2.96 9.20 4.77
C THR A 364 3.22 9.14 3.27
N LEU A 365 4.04 10.09 2.82
CA LEU A 365 4.40 10.30 1.44
C LEU A 365 5.92 10.16 1.25
N SER A 366 6.31 9.56 0.17
CA SER A 366 7.69 9.37 -0.26
C SER A 366 7.78 9.61 -1.78
N THR A 367 8.96 9.67 -2.34
CA THR A 367 9.11 9.68 -3.80
C THR A 367 8.71 8.33 -4.41
N ASP A 368 8.33 8.33 -5.69
CA ASP A 368 7.98 7.09 -6.39
C ASP A 368 9.15 6.09 -6.36
N MET A 369 10.41 6.58 -6.45
CA MET A 369 11.60 5.75 -6.38
C MET A 369 11.75 5.08 -5.01
N VAL A 370 11.59 5.82 -3.91
CA VAL A 370 11.62 5.27 -2.55
C VAL A 370 10.52 4.24 -2.35
N GLN A 371 9.32 4.51 -2.85
CA GLN A 371 8.20 3.56 -2.74
C GLN A 371 8.48 2.25 -3.50
N LEU A 372 8.97 2.33 -4.72
CA LEU A 372 9.26 1.16 -5.55
C LEU A 372 10.43 0.33 -5.00
N SER A 373 11.46 1.01 -4.46
CA SER A 373 12.68 0.34 -4.00
C SER A 373 12.53 -0.24 -2.59
N TYR A 374 11.85 0.45 -1.68
CA TYR A 374 11.94 0.15 -0.25
C TYR A 374 10.59 -0.02 0.48
N GLU A 375 9.46 0.37 -0.11
CA GLU A 375 8.16 0.29 0.55
C GLU A 375 7.31 -0.85 -0.03
N HIS A 376 7.76 -2.08 0.18
CA HIS A 376 7.10 -3.26 -0.37
C HIS A 376 5.68 -3.45 0.18
N ASN A 377 4.78 -3.88 -0.70
CA ASN A 377 3.35 -4.11 -0.40
C ASN A 377 2.55 -2.85 -0.04
N THR A 378 3.12 -1.65 -0.20
CA THR A 378 2.37 -0.41 0.00
C THR A 378 1.64 0.01 -1.28
N PRO A 379 0.54 0.79 -1.19
CA PRO A 379 -0.02 1.48 -2.33
C PRO A 379 0.99 2.44 -2.98
N SER A 380 0.83 2.70 -4.28
CA SER A 380 1.66 3.69 -4.98
C SER A 380 1.53 5.09 -4.34
N VAL A 381 2.56 5.91 -4.50
CA VAL A 381 2.56 7.30 -4.00
C VAL A 381 1.39 8.07 -4.57
N ARG A 382 1.09 7.90 -5.87
CA ARG A 382 -0.09 8.49 -6.52
C ARG A 382 -1.38 8.14 -5.79
N SER A 383 -1.60 6.86 -5.50
CA SER A 383 -2.80 6.40 -4.78
C SER A 383 -2.95 7.03 -3.39
N ARG A 384 -1.82 7.25 -2.68
CA ARG A 384 -1.81 7.92 -1.37
C ARG A 384 -2.15 9.40 -1.51
N ILE A 385 -1.58 10.08 -2.53
CA ILE A 385 -1.88 11.48 -2.85
C ILE A 385 -3.36 11.63 -3.17
N ASP A 386 -3.91 10.78 -4.03
CA ASP A 386 -5.33 10.83 -4.40
C ASP A 386 -6.23 10.61 -3.19
N SER A 387 -5.86 9.69 -2.29
CA SER A 387 -6.58 9.47 -1.04
C SER A 387 -6.52 10.69 -0.12
N ALA A 388 -5.36 11.33 0.02
CA ALA A 388 -5.18 12.55 0.81
C ALA A 388 -6.00 13.71 0.21
N LYS A 389 -5.94 13.92 -1.11
CA LYS A 389 -6.73 14.95 -1.82
C LYS A 389 -8.23 14.77 -1.62
N ARG A 390 -8.74 13.55 -1.77
CA ARG A 390 -10.15 13.24 -1.52
C ARG A 390 -10.55 13.54 -0.07
N ALA A 391 -9.70 13.24 0.90
CA ALA A 391 -9.94 13.55 2.30
C ALA A 391 -9.96 15.08 2.56
N ILE A 392 -9.02 15.83 1.96
CA ILE A 392 -9.00 17.30 2.00
C ILE A 392 -10.27 17.88 1.39
N GLN A 393 -10.68 17.43 0.20
CA GLN A 393 -11.89 17.89 -0.48
C GLN A 393 -13.17 17.63 0.33
N LYS A 394 -13.16 16.56 1.14
CA LYS A 394 -14.25 16.25 2.07
C LYS A 394 -14.22 17.12 3.33
N GLY A 395 -13.18 17.94 3.51
CA GLY A 395 -12.99 18.84 4.65
C GLY A 395 -12.50 18.14 5.91
N LEU A 396 -11.83 16.99 5.78
CA LEU A 396 -11.20 16.27 6.89
C LEU A 396 -9.85 16.90 7.25
N ASN A 397 -9.42 16.75 8.49
CA ASN A 397 -8.09 17.20 8.92
C ASN A 397 -7.03 16.25 8.33
N VAL A 398 -6.26 16.72 7.36
CA VAL A 398 -5.25 15.94 6.67
C VAL A 398 -3.86 16.47 6.99
N ARG A 399 -3.01 15.61 7.54
CA ARG A 399 -1.58 15.83 7.69
C ARG A 399 -0.82 15.13 6.57
N LEU A 400 0.12 15.84 5.95
CA LEU A 400 1.04 15.27 4.97
C LEU A 400 2.38 14.96 5.67
N CYS A 401 2.80 13.69 5.66
CA CYS A 401 3.98 13.26 6.39
C CYS A 401 5.11 12.90 5.43
N PHE A 402 6.14 13.74 5.36
CA PHE A 402 7.43 13.47 4.74
C PHE A 402 8.41 12.96 5.83
N ASP A 403 8.03 11.87 6.47
CA ASP A 403 8.74 11.29 7.61
C ASP A 403 8.64 9.75 7.54
N PRO A 404 9.76 9.05 7.23
CA PRO A 404 11.10 9.60 7.08
C PRO A 404 11.42 10.07 5.65
N LEU A 405 12.24 11.13 5.54
CA LEU A 405 13.05 11.37 4.36
C LEU A 405 14.22 10.38 4.36
N LEU A 406 14.45 9.75 3.21
CA LEU A 406 15.57 8.82 3.02
C LEU A 406 16.59 9.46 2.12
N VAL A 407 17.86 9.35 2.48
CA VAL A 407 18.97 9.79 1.61
C VAL A 407 19.53 8.60 0.85
N GLU A 408 19.75 8.80 -0.43
CA GLU A 408 20.40 7.86 -1.33
C GLU A 408 21.66 8.51 -1.94
N ASN A 409 22.37 7.80 -2.80
CA ASN A 409 23.64 8.28 -3.38
C ASN A 409 23.47 9.49 -4.31
N ASP A 410 22.26 9.74 -4.84
CA ASP A 410 21.95 10.88 -5.72
C ASP A 410 21.06 11.90 -4.99
N LEU A 411 21.68 12.73 -4.17
CA LEU A 411 20.97 13.75 -3.39
C LEU A 411 20.25 14.78 -4.28
N GLU A 412 20.85 15.21 -5.37
CA GLU A 412 20.26 16.20 -6.28
C GLU A 412 19.05 15.62 -7.05
N GLY A 413 19.14 14.36 -7.47
CA GLY A 413 18.00 13.66 -8.04
C GLY A 413 16.87 13.52 -7.03
N GLN A 414 17.16 13.24 -5.76
CA GLN A 414 16.17 13.17 -4.69
C GLN A 414 15.52 14.53 -4.41
N LYS A 415 16.28 15.61 -4.32
CA LYS A 415 15.74 16.97 -4.19
C LYS A 415 14.75 17.29 -5.32
N THR A 416 15.11 16.94 -6.56
CA THR A 416 14.23 17.11 -7.72
C THR A 416 12.93 16.30 -7.56
N ALA A 417 13.03 15.03 -7.18
CA ALA A 417 11.87 14.15 -7.00
C ALA A 417 10.95 14.62 -5.86
N TYR A 418 11.51 15.12 -4.75
CA TYR A 418 10.69 15.68 -3.67
C TYR A 418 10.02 17.00 -4.06
N ARG A 419 10.70 17.86 -4.82
CA ARG A 419 10.07 19.08 -5.38
C ARG A 419 8.87 18.71 -6.25
N GLU A 420 9.04 17.77 -7.19
CA GLU A 420 7.96 17.30 -8.06
C GLU A 420 6.80 16.68 -7.26
N LEU A 421 7.11 15.95 -6.18
CA LEU A 421 6.11 15.40 -5.29
C LEU A 421 5.31 16.51 -4.58
N VAL A 422 5.98 17.54 -4.06
CA VAL A 422 5.34 18.69 -3.41
C VAL A 422 4.50 19.47 -4.42
N ASP A 423 5.06 19.80 -5.60
CA ASP A 423 4.33 20.52 -6.65
C ASP A 423 3.05 19.73 -7.07
N ARG A 424 3.14 18.43 -7.29
CA ARG A 424 2.01 17.54 -7.61
C ARG A 424 0.95 17.50 -6.51
N LEU A 425 1.33 17.60 -5.24
CA LEU A 425 0.39 17.64 -4.12
C LEU A 425 -0.46 18.92 -4.15
N PHE A 426 0.19 20.05 -4.39
CA PHE A 426 -0.45 21.36 -4.31
C PHE A 426 -1.02 21.86 -5.65
N GLU A 427 -0.76 21.18 -6.77
CA GLU A 427 -1.35 21.50 -8.07
C GLU A 427 -2.89 21.53 -8.02
N TYR A 428 -3.50 20.69 -7.17
CA TYR A 428 -4.96 20.54 -7.06
C TYR A 428 -5.49 20.66 -5.63
N ALA A 429 -4.63 20.85 -4.64
CA ALA A 429 -5.02 21.03 -3.24
C ALA A 429 -4.93 22.50 -2.88
N ASP A 430 -6.03 23.08 -2.39
CA ASP A 430 -5.97 24.36 -1.75
C ASP A 430 -5.09 24.27 -0.50
N SER A 431 -3.98 25.02 -0.49
CA SER A 431 -3.02 25.07 0.61
C SER A 431 -3.66 25.42 1.95
N GLY A 432 -4.74 26.21 1.94
CA GLY A 432 -5.51 26.53 3.12
C GLY A 432 -6.20 25.33 3.77
N SER A 433 -6.50 24.30 2.98
CA SER A 433 -7.25 23.11 3.40
C SER A 433 -6.41 21.99 3.96
N VAL A 434 -5.07 22.07 3.87
CA VAL A 434 -4.14 21.13 4.55
C VAL A 434 -4.07 21.49 6.02
N TYR A 435 -4.24 20.50 6.89
CA TYR A 435 -4.17 20.72 8.34
C TYR A 435 -2.76 21.15 8.73
N ASP A 436 -1.77 20.30 8.52
CA ASP A 436 -0.34 20.57 8.70
C ASP A 436 0.54 19.55 7.94
N VAL A 437 1.85 19.70 8.09
CA VAL A 437 2.88 18.82 7.50
C VAL A 437 3.84 18.35 8.58
N SER A 438 4.18 17.06 8.56
CA SER A 438 5.27 16.47 9.34
C SER A 438 6.48 16.23 8.45
N LEU A 439 7.63 16.73 8.81
CA LEU A 439 8.88 16.60 8.08
C LEU A 439 9.98 16.07 9.02
N GLY A 440 10.70 15.04 8.59
CA GLY A 440 11.81 14.51 9.35
C GLY A 440 12.66 13.52 8.54
N GLU A 441 13.97 13.55 8.78
CA GLU A 441 14.88 12.58 8.21
C GLU A 441 14.72 11.18 8.83
N PHE A 442 15.27 10.18 8.15
CA PHE A 442 15.34 8.83 8.69
C PHE A 442 16.17 8.77 9.95
N ARG A 443 15.59 8.20 11.00
CA ARG A 443 16.23 7.99 12.28
C ARG A 443 15.74 6.69 12.91
N VAL A 444 16.66 5.93 13.49
CA VAL A 444 16.31 4.67 14.14
C VAL A 444 17.30 4.36 15.27
N PRO A 445 16.82 3.89 16.45
CA PRO A 445 17.70 3.52 17.56
C PRO A 445 18.74 2.47 17.14
N CYS A 446 19.99 2.63 17.64
CA CYS A 446 21.11 1.78 17.26
C CYS A 446 20.84 0.28 17.43
N ASP A 447 20.15 -0.12 18.50
CA ASP A 447 19.82 -1.52 18.73
C ASP A 447 18.77 -2.06 17.76
N TYR A 448 17.86 -1.19 17.28
CA TYR A 448 16.89 -1.58 16.23
C TYR A 448 17.61 -1.75 14.90
N MET A 449 18.46 -0.81 14.50
CA MET A 449 19.25 -0.89 13.27
C MET A 449 20.10 -2.17 13.21
N LYS A 450 20.76 -2.55 14.29
CA LYS A 450 21.53 -3.80 14.35
C LYS A 450 20.66 -5.02 14.02
N ARG A 451 19.42 -5.06 14.55
CA ARG A 451 18.49 -6.16 14.26
C ARG A 451 17.94 -6.07 12.84
N MET A 452 17.63 -4.88 12.33
CA MET A 452 17.17 -4.67 10.96
C MET A 452 18.20 -5.13 9.94
N ARG A 453 19.46 -4.71 10.08
CA ARG A 453 20.58 -5.16 9.21
C ARG A 453 20.77 -6.68 9.23
N LYS A 454 20.65 -7.31 10.40
CA LYS A 454 20.71 -8.77 10.51
C LYS A 454 19.58 -9.48 9.78
N ARG A 455 18.40 -8.88 9.73
CA ARG A 455 17.18 -9.45 9.12
C ARG A 455 17.11 -9.22 7.63
N ARG A 456 17.71 -8.12 7.15
CA ARG A 456 17.77 -7.74 5.74
C ARG A 456 19.22 -7.48 5.30
N PRO A 457 20.07 -8.51 5.24
CA PRO A 457 21.49 -8.31 4.93
C PRO A 457 21.72 -7.85 3.48
N GLY A 458 20.74 -8.00 2.59
CA GLY A 458 20.79 -7.56 1.19
C GLY A 458 20.17 -6.19 0.93
N SER A 459 19.70 -5.47 1.95
CA SER A 459 19.11 -4.13 1.77
C SER A 459 20.20 -3.11 1.48
N SER A 460 20.15 -2.48 0.31
CA SER A 460 21.03 -1.35 -0.05
C SER A 460 20.79 -0.15 0.86
N LEU A 461 19.54 0.11 1.21
CA LEU A 461 19.16 1.18 2.13
C LEU A 461 19.83 1.02 3.50
N LEU A 462 19.74 -0.17 4.11
CA LEU A 462 20.31 -0.41 5.43
C LEU A 462 21.85 -0.49 5.42
N ALA A 463 22.46 -0.60 4.23
CA ALA A 463 23.91 -0.54 4.04
C ALA A 463 24.44 0.92 3.91
N TYR A 464 23.55 1.90 3.77
CA TYR A 464 23.93 3.31 3.73
C TYR A 464 24.82 3.69 4.93
N PRO A 465 25.83 4.55 4.77
CA PRO A 465 26.76 4.94 5.83
C PRO A 465 26.15 5.97 6.79
N PHE A 466 25.08 5.57 7.48
CA PHE A 466 24.41 6.41 8.48
C PHE A 466 25.36 6.86 9.58
N GLU A 467 25.16 8.07 10.06
CA GLU A 467 25.81 8.62 11.23
C GLU A 467 25.08 8.20 12.51
N ILE A 468 25.73 8.37 13.65
CA ILE A 468 25.11 8.07 14.95
C ILE A 468 25.05 9.37 15.77
N GLU A 469 23.83 9.80 16.05
CA GLU A 469 23.56 10.94 16.89
C GLU A 469 22.61 10.55 18.01
N ASN A 470 22.88 10.99 19.22
CA ASN A 470 22.06 10.74 20.42
C ASN A 470 21.59 9.28 20.60
N GLY A 471 22.38 8.29 20.11
CA GLY A 471 22.07 6.85 20.21
C GLY A 471 21.18 6.30 19.10
N SER A 472 20.88 7.09 18.08
CA SER A 472 20.14 6.71 16.88
C SER A 472 20.99 6.86 15.63
N PHE A 473 20.77 6.01 14.63
CA PHE A 473 21.28 6.20 13.28
C PHE A 473 20.44 7.26 12.57
N CYS A 474 21.09 8.20 11.89
CA CYS A 474 20.50 9.25 11.07
C CYS A 474 21.27 9.41 9.74
N CYS A 475 20.78 10.25 8.84
CA CYS A 475 21.41 10.51 7.55
C CYS A 475 22.52 11.59 7.61
N GLY A 476 22.73 12.24 8.75
CA GLY A 476 23.76 13.29 8.95
C GLY A 476 23.52 14.51 8.06
N GLU A 477 24.59 15.22 7.68
CA GLU A 477 24.50 16.45 6.88
C GLU A 477 23.64 16.30 5.63
N ALA A 478 23.70 15.16 4.94
CA ALA A 478 22.90 14.93 3.73
C ALA A 478 21.40 14.83 4.04
N GLY A 479 21.03 14.30 5.22
CA GLY A 479 19.66 14.27 5.71
C GLY A 479 19.12 15.65 6.01
N GLU A 480 19.90 16.45 6.73
CA GLU A 480 19.58 17.85 7.04
C GLU A 480 19.42 18.69 5.75
N GLU A 481 20.35 18.56 4.80
CA GLU A 481 20.31 19.27 3.52
C GLU A 481 19.06 18.91 2.70
N LEU A 482 18.68 17.63 2.68
CA LEU A 482 17.45 17.20 2.02
C LEU A 482 16.21 17.75 2.74
N ALA A 483 16.21 17.73 4.06
CA ALA A 483 15.10 18.25 4.87
C ALA A 483 14.94 19.76 4.71
N ASP A 484 16.04 20.54 4.72
CA ASP A 484 16.03 21.99 4.43
C ASP A 484 15.40 22.26 3.07
N TYR A 485 15.85 21.54 2.04
CA TYR A 485 15.32 21.71 0.67
C TYR A 485 13.83 21.39 0.56
N VAL A 486 13.37 20.33 1.21
CA VAL A 486 11.94 19.94 1.19
C VAL A 486 11.11 20.95 1.97
N GLU A 487 11.63 21.48 3.10
CA GLU A 487 11.00 22.56 3.86
C GLU A 487 10.83 23.82 3.00
N GLU A 488 11.85 24.26 2.28
CA GLU A 488 11.79 25.37 1.34
C GLU A 488 10.75 25.13 0.20
N CYS A 489 10.65 23.92 -0.29
CA CYS A 489 9.63 23.57 -1.28
C CYS A 489 8.20 23.68 -0.72
N LEU A 490 7.99 23.27 0.53
CA LEU A 490 6.70 23.34 1.22
C LEU A 490 6.29 24.77 1.57
N GLU A 491 7.27 25.64 1.96
CA GLU A 491 7.04 27.06 2.28
C GLU A 491 6.51 27.88 1.09
N ARG A 492 6.66 27.40 -0.15
CA ARG A 492 6.03 28.04 -1.32
C ARG A 492 4.49 27.93 -1.30
N TYR A 493 3.97 26.97 -0.56
CA TYR A 493 2.54 26.63 -0.52
C TYR A 493 1.91 26.80 0.84
N LEU A 494 2.67 26.64 1.91
CA LEU A 494 2.18 26.64 3.29
C LEU A 494 2.94 27.65 4.15
N PRO A 495 2.25 28.30 5.09
CA PRO A 495 2.93 29.10 6.10
C PRO A 495 3.74 28.21 7.04
N GLN A 496 4.88 28.74 7.51
CA GLN A 496 5.84 28.00 8.32
C GLN A 496 5.23 27.37 9.59
N GLU A 497 4.24 28.00 10.21
CA GLU A 497 3.55 27.48 11.39
C GLU A 497 2.76 26.18 11.14
N LYS A 498 2.55 25.80 9.87
CA LYS A 498 1.96 24.53 9.49
C LYS A 498 2.99 23.43 9.19
N ILE A 499 4.30 23.75 9.20
CA ILE A 499 5.37 22.80 8.89
C ILE A 499 6.08 22.42 10.17
N TYR A 500 5.83 21.22 10.65
CA TYR A 500 6.46 20.66 11.83
C TYR A 500 7.66 19.82 11.42
N ARG A 501 8.84 20.41 11.50
CA ARG A 501 10.09 19.68 11.27
C ARG A 501 10.58 19.08 12.58
N TRP A 502 10.79 17.78 12.57
CA TRP A 502 11.48 17.12 13.67
C TRP A 502 12.96 17.50 13.64
N ARG A 503 13.48 17.95 14.76
CA ARG A 503 14.90 18.27 14.99
C ARG A 503 15.33 17.62 16.29
N GLN A 504 16.56 17.08 16.31
CA GLN A 504 17.14 16.48 17.53
C GLN A 504 17.39 17.50 18.64
#